data_c3b46586c5f747385f6a8a413920d131
#
_entry.id   c3b46586c5f747385f6a8a413920d131
#
_cell.length_a   1.000
_cell.length_b   1.000
_cell.length_c   1.000
_cell.angle_alpha   90.00
_cell.angle_beta   90.00
_cell.angle_gamma   90.00
#
_symmetry.space_group_name_H-M   'P 1'
#
loop_
_entity.id
_entity.type
_entity.pdbx_description
1 polymer ?
#
loop_
_entity_poly.entity_id
_entity_poly.type
_entity_poly.pdbx_seq_one_letter_code
_entity_poly.pdbx_strand_id
1 'polypeptide(L)'
;MQMEQILEQLLRGESLEFGSARATLERILSGEVPALAVALRAKGETADELAGFAAAMRAAAVRVAAPADRPVLDTCGTGGDGTGTFNISTVVAFVVAAAGVTVAKHGNRSISSRSGSADVLEALGFRIDLPPAAMERCLAEAGFAFLFAPALHPALKVVQPVRRELKIRTIFNLLGPLANPAGAPYQLIGAPSREAAAKMAQALAQLGTRRAYVVHGEDGLDEVSITGATHAYEVSEDGLRYEKLTPERFGLTAHPLEALRGGEAAENAAIARRILEGEAGAPRDVVLANAATALVVAEVVRTLREGVERAAQAIDSGAALAQMEKSAALTRTLG
;
A
#
# COMPACT_ATOMS: atom_id res chain seq x y z
N MET A 1 -12.57 -22.27 19.79
CA MET A 1 -12.54 -21.47 21.04
C MET A 1 -13.75 -20.53 21.03
N GLN A 2 -14.43 -20.32 22.15
CA GLN A 2 -15.55 -19.37 22.23
C GLN A 2 -15.02 -17.93 22.17
N MET A 3 -15.79 -16.98 21.66
CA MET A 3 -15.35 -15.58 21.50
C MET A 3 -15.01 -14.92 22.84
N GLU A 4 -15.73 -15.26 23.91
CA GLU A 4 -15.42 -14.86 25.27
C GLU A 4 -14.01 -15.31 25.72
N GLN A 5 -13.65 -16.56 25.45
CA GLN A 5 -12.34 -17.10 25.79
C GLN A 5 -11.22 -16.38 25.05
N ILE A 6 -11.46 -16.03 23.79
CA ILE A 6 -10.51 -15.22 22.98
C ILE A 6 -10.34 -13.84 23.61
N LEU A 7 -11.44 -13.18 23.97
CA LEU A 7 -11.40 -11.86 24.60
C LEU A 7 -10.66 -11.89 25.93
N GLU A 8 -10.97 -12.86 26.79
CA GLU A 8 -10.27 -13.06 28.06
C GLU A 8 -8.76 -13.33 27.90
N GLN A 9 -8.38 -14.12 26.88
CA GLN A 9 -6.97 -14.35 26.55
C GLN A 9 -6.28 -13.03 26.18
N LEU A 10 -6.86 -12.22 25.28
CA LEU A 10 -6.30 -10.94 24.88
C LEU A 10 -6.23 -9.93 26.05
N LEU A 11 -7.23 -9.91 26.93
CA LEU A 11 -7.25 -9.02 28.10
C LEU A 11 -6.17 -9.40 29.15
N ARG A 12 -5.73 -10.67 29.19
CA ARG A 12 -4.56 -11.11 29.96
C ARG A 12 -3.23 -10.79 29.31
N GLY A 13 -3.23 -10.14 28.13
CA GLY A 13 -2.02 -9.83 27.36
C GLY A 13 -1.47 -11.01 26.56
N GLU A 14 -2.21 -12.12 26.48
CA GLU A 14 -1.81 -13.31 25.73
C GLU A 14 -2.15 -13.16 24.25
N SER A 15 -1.22 -13.54 23.37
CA SER A 15 -1.38 -13.40 21.91
C SER A 15 -2.09 -14.59 21.29
N LEU A 16 -2.72 -14.37 20.14
CA LEU A 16 -3.27 -15.42 19.31
C LEU A 16 -2.21 -15.94 18.33
N GLU A 17 -2.15 -17.24 18.18
CA GLU A 17 -1.39 -17.86 17.10
C GLU A 17 -2.12 -17.63 15.75
N PHE A 18 -1.39 -17.78 14.64
CA PHE A 18 -1.90 -17.57 13.28
C PHE A 18 -3.27 -18.21 13.01
N GLY A 19 -3.43 -19.50 13.34
CA GLY A 19 -4.69 -20.22 13.11
C GLY A 19 -5.86 -19.68 13.93
N SER A 20 -5.63 -19.37 15.20
CA SER A 20 -6.62 -18.76 16.08
C SER A 20 -6.98 -17.34 15.65
N ALA A 21 -6.00 -16.55 15.25
CA ALA A 21 -6.21 -15.20 14.74
C ALA A 21 -7.04 -15.22 13.45
N ARG A 22 -6.73 -16.11 12.51
CA ARG A 22 -7.49 -16.30 11.28
C ARG A 22 -8.96 -16.65 11.57
N ALA A 23 -9.20 -17.66 12.38
CA ALA A 23 -10.56 -18.08 12.76
C ALA A 23 -11.32 -16.97 13.50
N THR A 24 -10.62 -16.16 14.30
CA THR A 24 -11.21 -15.01 15.00
C THR A 24 -11.72 -13.95 14.01
N LEU A 25 -10.94 -13.59 12.99
CA LEU A 25 -11.41 -12.63 12.00
C LEU A 25 -12.57 -13.20 11.16
N GLU A 26 -12.52 -14.46 10.75
CA GLU A 26 -13.63 -15.10 10.02
C GLU A 26 -14.96 -14.95 10.79
N ARG A 27 -14.94 -15.10 12.10
CA ARG A 27 -16.11 -14.90 12.99
C ARG A 27 -16.52 -13.42 13.10
N ILE A 28 -15.57 -12.51 13.21
CA ILE A 28 -15.87 -11.06 13.20
C ILE A 28 -16.53 -10.66 11.89
N LEU A 29 -16.05 -11.18 10.76
CA LEU A 29 -16.62 -10.89 9.43
C LEU A 29 -18.02 -11.50 9.25
N SER A 30 -18.38 -12.54 10.00
CA SER A 30 -19.74 -13.10 10.06
C SER A 30 -20.68 -12.36 11.03
N GLY A 31 -20.20 -11.32 11.72
CA GLY A 31 -21.01 -10.43 12.56
C GLY A 31 -20.81 -10.60 14.06
N GLU A 32 -19.81 -11.40 14.49
CA GLU A 32 -19.50 -11.55 15.90
C GLU A 32 -18.53 -10.49 16.41
N VAL A 33 -18.78 -10.01 17.57
CA VAL A 33 -18.02 -9.09 18.47
C VAL A 33 -16.84 -8.27 17.89
N PRO A 34 -17.09 -7.07 17.36
CA PRO A 34 -16.02 -6.15 16.93
C PRO A 34 -15.12 -5.62 18.07
N ALA A 35 -15.53 -5.78 19.33
CA ALA A 35 -14.78 -5.34 20.52
C ALA A 35 -13.36 -5.96 20.62
N LEU A 36 -13.12 -7.11 19.98
CA LEU A 36 -11.80 -7.74 19.90
C LEU A 36 -10.73 -6.84 19.26
N ALA A 37 -11.09 -5.94 18.37
CA ALA A 37 -10.16 -4.99 17.78
C ALA A 37 -9.58 -4.02 18.81
N VAL A 38 -10.36 -3.68 19.85
CA VAL A 38 -9.91 -2.82 20.97
C VAL A 38 -8.96 -3.60 21.89
N ALA A 39 -9.29 -4.86 22.20
CA ALA A 39 -8.44 -5.72 23.03
C ALA A 39 -7.08 -5.98 22.36
N LEU A 40 -7.06 -6.29 21.06
CA LEU A 40 -5.83 -6.42 20.27
C LEU A 40 -5.00 -5.13 20.28
N ARG A 41 -5.64 -3.97 20.12
CA ARG A 41 -4.96 -2.68 20.18
C ARG A 41 -4.38 -2.38 21.56
N ALA A 42 -5.11 -2.69 22.63
CA ALA A 42 -4.65 -2.48 24.02
C ALA A 42 -3.46 -3.36 24.36
N LYS A 43 -3.46 -4.62 23.93
CA LYS A 43 -2.36 -5.56 24.08
C LYS A 43 -1.15 -5.21 23.20
N GLY A 44 -1.38 -4.69 22.03
CA GLY A 44 -0.43 -4.59 20.92
C GLY A 44 -0.46 -5.83 20.04
N GLU A 45 -0.67 -5.63 18.74
CA GLU A 45 -0.77 -6.70 17.74
C GLU A 45 0.58 -7.40 17.53
N THR A 46 0.55 -8.71 17.28
CA THR A 46 1.73 -9.50 16.87
C THR A 46 1.75 -9.75 15.37
N ALA A 47 2.89 -10.26 14.86
CA ALA A 47 3.01 -10.66 13.46
C ALA A 47 2.08 -11.82 13.11
N ASP A 48 1.91 -12.79 14.01
CA ASP A 48 1.02 -13.95 13.81
C ASP A 48 -0.45 -13.51 13.74
N GLU A 49 -0.85 -12.59 14.60
CA GLU A 49 -2.19 -12.00 14.57
C GLU A 49 -2.44 -11.23 13.26
N LEU A 50 -1.47 -10.41 12.83
CA LEU A 50 -1.55 -9.70 11.54
C LEU A 50 -1.64 -10.68 10.35
N ALA A 51 -0.81 -11.73 10.35
CA ALA A 51 -0.81 -12.73 9.28
C ALA A 51 -2.13 -13.52 9.25
N GLY A 52 -2.62 -13.99 10.40
CA GLY A 52 -3.89 -14.70 10.50
C GLY A 52 -5.08 -13.86 10.06
N PHE A 53 -5.18 -12.62 10.52
CA PHE A 53 -6.20 -11.66 10.10
C PHE A 53 -6.10 -11.34 8.59
N ALA A 54 -4.90 -11.11 8.06
CA ALA A 54 -4.71 -10.87 6.64
C ALA A 54 -5.11 -12.08 5.78
N ALA A 55 -4.81 -13.31 6.22
CA ALA A 55 -5.21 -14.53 5.54
C ALA A 55 -6.75 -14.67 5.46
N ALA A 56 -7.46 -14.40 6.57
CA ALA A 56 -8.93 -14.41 6.58
C ALA A 56 -9.51 -13.31 5.68
N MET A 57 -8.91 -12.10 5.70
CA MET A 57 -9.34 -10.98 4.86
C MET A 57 -9.12 -11.27 3.37
N ARG A 58 -7.97 -11.88 2.98
CA ARG A 58 -7.70 -12.34 1.60
C ARG A 58 -8.71 -13.40 1.15
N ALA A 59 -9.08 -14.33 2.03
CA ALA A 59 -10.04 -15.38 1.71
C ALA A 59 -11.45 -14.83 1.49
N ALA A 60 -11.85 -13.78 2.21
CA ALA A 60 -13.15 -13.13 2.11
C ALA A 60 -13.23 -12.03 1.04
N ALA A 61 -12.12 -11.69 0.39
CA ALA A 61 -12.05 -10.65 -0.64
C ALA A 61 -12.70 -11.11 -1.95
N VAL A 62 -13.29 -10.15 -2.67
CA VAL A 62 -13.65 -10.33 -4.08
C VAL A 62 -12.35 -10.30 -4.89
N ARG A 63 -11.99 -11.44 -5.48
CA ARG A 63 -10.73 -11.58 -6.22
C ARG A 63 -10.75 -10.82 -7.54
N VAL A 64 -9.58 -10.32 -7.91
CA VAL A 64 -9.30 -9.71 -9.22
C VAL A 64 -8.13 -10.47 -9.83
N ALA A 65 -8.34 -11.11 -10.98
CA ALA A 65 -7.27 -11.86 -11.65
C ALA A 65 -6.26 -10.89 -12.28
N ALA A 66 -4.99 -11.12 -12.01
CA ALA A 66 -3.90 -10.37 -12.62
C ALA A 66 -3.16 -11.22 -13.66
N PRO A 67 -2.52 -10.60 -14.69
CA PRO A 67 -1.71 -11.32 -15.66
C PRO A 67 -0.61 -12.15 -14.98
N ALA A 68 -0.43 -13.41 -15.40
CA ALA A 68 0.57 -14.32 -14.84
C ALA A 68 1.93 -14.25 -15.55
N ASP A 69 1.99 -13.59 -16.71
CA ASP A 69 3.16 -13.52 -17.60
C ASP A 69 4.13 -12.39 -17.27
N ARG A 70 3.80 -11.57 -16.28
CA ARG A 70 4.60 -10.40 -15.88
C ARG A 70 4.50 -10.13 -14.38
N PRO A 71 5.48 -9.41 -13.78
CA PRO A 71 5.42 -9.07 -12.36
C PRO A 71 4.21 -8.19 -12.04
N VAL A 72 3.50 -8.53 -10.96
CA VAL A 72 2.37 -7.76 -10.44
C VAL A 72 2.76 -7.17 -9.08
N LEU A 73 2.71 -5.85 -8.98
CA LEU A 73 3.14 -5.09 -7.81
C LEU A 73 1.99 -4.30 -7.20
N ASP A 74 2.00 -4.19 -5.87
CA ASP A 74 1.19 -3.21 -5.12
C ASP A 74 2.09 -2.14 -4.49
N THR A 75 1.65 -0.87 -4.55
CA THR A 75 2.30 0.28 -3.89
C THR A 75 1.35 0.88 -2.86
N CYS A 76 0.98 0.12 -1.85
CA CYS A 76 -0.02 0.52 -0.87
C CYS A 76 0.62 0.81 0.49
N GLY A 77 0.43 2.02 1.04
CA GLY A 77 0.77 2.35 2.43
C GLY A 77 -0.43 2.18 3.37
N THR A 78 -0.16 2.19 4.67
CA THR A 78 -1.21 2.20 5.71
C THR A 78 -1.96 3.52 5.77
N GLY A 79 -1.33 4.58 5.29
CA GLY A 79 -1.82 5.94 5.36
C GLY A 79 -1.88 6.50 6.78
N GLY A 80 -2.22 7.78 6.87
CA GLY A 80 -2.46 8.46 8.15
C GLY A 80 -1.20 8.64 9.00
N ASP A 81 -0.06 8.83 8.37
CA ASP A 81 1.23 9.14 8.98
C ASP A 81 1.26 10.55 9.60
N GLY A 82 0.33 11.42 9.22
CA GLY A 82 0.19 12.77 9.73
C GLY A 82 1.15 13.79 9.10
N THR A 83 1.96 13.39 8.14
CA THR A 83 2.98 14.24 7.49
C THR A 83 2.36 15.25 6.52
N GLY A 84 1.17 14.94 5.99
CA GLY A 84 0.43 15.82 5.08
C GLY A 84 1.08 15.96 3.72
N THR A 85 1.78 14.94 3.25
CA THR A 85 2.38 14.88 1.91
C THR A 85 1.33 14.66 0.82
N PHE A 86 1.71 14.94 -0.44
CA PHE A 86 0.91 14.51 -1.59
C PHE A 86 0.90 12.98 -1.72
N ASN A 87 0.02 12.43 -2.56
CA ASN A 87 -0.16 10.97 -2.69
C ASN A 87 1.00 10.33 -3.50
N ILE A 88 2.18 10.22 -2.87
CA ILE A 88 3.45 9.75 -3.44
C ILE A 88 3.26 8.40 -4.12
N SER A 89 2.77 7.39 -3.41
CA SER A 89 2.60 6.03 -3.93
C SER A 89 1.64 5.94 -5.12
N THR A 90 0.72 6.91 -5.28
CA THR A 90 -0.17 6.97 -6.44
C THR A 90 0.59 7.41 -7.70
N VAL A 91 1.48 8.40 -7.58
CA VAL A 91 2.34 8.83 -8.70
C VAL A 91 3.35 7.74 -9.05
N VAL A 92 3.97 7.13 -8.02
CA VAL A 92 4.88 5.98 -8.17
C VAL A 92 4.26 4.86 -8.98
N ALA A 93 2.98 4.54 -8.75
CA ALA A 93 2.28 3.50 -9.47
C ALA A 93 2.28 3.71 -11.00
N PHE A 94 2.13 4.94 -11.48
CA PHE A 94 2.18 5.25 -12.92
C PHE A 94 3.59 5.17 -13.49
N VAL A 95 4.58 5.65 -12.73
CA VAL A 95 6.00 5.58 -13.14
C VAL A 95 6.44 4.12 -13.27
N VAL A 96 6.10 3.29 -12.30
CA VAL A 96 6.43 1.85 -12.27
C VAL A 96 5.69 1.10 -13.37
N ALA A 97 4.42 1.42 -13.62
CA ALA A 97 3.66 0.83 -14.72
C ALA A 97 4.27 1.18 -16.09
N ALA A 98 4.69 2.44 -16.29
CA ALA A 98 5.39 2.87 -17.50
C ALA A 98 6.77 2.21 -17.66
N ALA A 99 7.41 1.80 -16.56
CA ALA A 99 8.67 1.05 -16.57
C ALA A 99 8.49 -0.45 -16.88
N GLY A 100 7.25 -0.94 -17.08
CA GLY A 100 6.94 -2.29 -17.55
C GLY A 100 6.45 -3.27 -16.48
N VAL A 101 6.12 -2.81 -15.28
CA VAL A 101 5.51 -3.62 -14.20
C VAL A 101 4.01 -3.48 -14.22
N THR A 102 3.25 -4.56 -14.05
CA THR A 102 1.81 -4.45 -13.83
C THR A 102 1.54 -4.01 -12.39
N VAL A 103 0.79 -2.92 -12.20
CA VAL A 103 0.48 -2.37 -10.88
C VAL A 103 -0.98 -2.60 -10.53
N ALA A 104 -1.23 -3.44 -9.54
CA ALA A 104 -2.53 -3.68 -8.93
C ALA A 104 -2.62 -2.88 -7.62
N LYS A 105 -2.86 -1.58 -7.74
CA LYS A 105 -2.81 -0.66 -6.58
C LYS A 105 -4.03 -0.82 -5.70
N HIS A 106 -3.86 -1.42 -4.52
CA HIS A 106 -4.90 -1.45 -3.50
C HIS A 106 -4.97 -0.10 -2.78
N GLY A 107 -6.18 0.41 -2.58
CA GLY A 107 -6.31 1.72 -1.96
C GLY A 107 -7.74 2.09 -1.55
N ASN A 108 -7.86 3.24 -0.89
CA ASN A 108 -9.13 3.71 -0.33
C ASN A 108 -9.22 5.25 -0.40
N ARG A 109 -10.38 5.77 -0.04
CA ARG A 109 -10.55 7.18 0.32
C ARG A 109 -9.85 7.46 1.65
N SER A 110 -9.48 8.70 1.86
CA SER A 110 -8.93 9.12 3.15
C SER A 110 -9.98 9.03 4.27
N ILE A 111 -9.50 8.66 5.47
CA ILE A 111 -10.28 8.75 6.72
C ILE A 111 -9.74 9.87 7.60
N SER A 112 -8.44 10.15 7.55
CA SER A 112 -7.73 11.07 8.45
C SER A 112 -6.88 12.12 7.74
N SER A 113 -6.45 11.89 6.50
CA SER A 113 -5.73 12.85 5.68
C SER A 113 -6.68 13.68 4.80
N ARG A 114 -6.18 14.75 4.16
CA ARG A 114 -6.98 15.64 3.29
C ARG A 114 -7.44 14.94 2.01
N SER A 115 -6.67 13.93 1.53
CA SER A 115 -6.95 13.24 0.28
C SER A 115 -6.38 11.82 0.30
N GLY A 116 -7.19 10.82 0.00
CA GLY A 116 -6.77 9.44 -0.22
C GLY A 116 -6.43 9.17 -1.69
N SER A 117 -5.89 7.98 -1.96
CA SER A 117 -5.54 7.57 -3.33
C SER A 117 -6.75 7.57 -4.28
N ALA A 118 -7.92 7.15 -3.78
CA ALA A 118 -9.16 7.16 -4.54
C ALA A 118 -9.56 8.59 -4.96
N ASP A 119 -9.45 9.54 -4.04
CA ASP A 119 -9.87 10.93 -4.26
C ASP A 119 -8.98 11.59 -5.33
N VAL A 120 -7.65 11.36 -5.26
CA VAL A 120 -6.71 11.88 -6.28
C VAL A 120 -6.93 11.22 -7.63
N LEU A 121 -7.19 9.91 -7.67
CA LEU A 121 -7.46 9.22 -8.94
C LEU A 121 -8.72 9.76 -9.61
N GLU A 122 -9.79 10.04 -8.87
CA GLU A 122 -10.98 10.70 -9.41
C GLU A 122 -10.65 12.10 -9.97
N ALA A 123 -9.85 12.89 -9.24
CA ALA A 123 -9.38 14.20 -9.71
C ALA A 123 -8.48 14.11 -10.96
N LEU A 124 -7.77 12.97 -11.17
CA LEU A 124 -7.02 12.66 -12.38
C LEU A 124 -7.90 12.11 -13.51
N GLY A 125 -9.21 11.94 -13.27
CA GLY A 125 -10.19 11.50 -14.28
C GLY A 125 -10.37 9.98 -14.37
N PHE A 126 -9.98 9.24 -13.34
CA PHE A 126 -10.27 7.80 -13.24
C PHE A 126 -11.70 7.56 -12.76
N ARG A 127 -12.31 6.51 -13.25
CA ARG A 127 -13.44 5.88 -12.61
C ARG A 127 -12.92 4.79 -11.66
N ILE A 128 -13.25 4.88 -10.37
CA ILE A 128 -12.70 4.00 -9.32
C ILE A 128 -13.64 2.86 -8.92
N ASP A 129 -14.92 2.96 -9.23
CA ASP A 129 -15.99 2.01 -8.86
C ASP A 129 -16.23 0.92 -9.92
N LEU A 130 -15.14 0.42 -10.50
CA LEU A 130 -15.20 -0.61 -11.53
C LEU A 130 -15.58 -1.99 -10.96
N PRO A 131 -16.30 -2.83 -11.72
CA PRO A 131 -16.47 -4.23 -11.37
C PRO A 131 -15.16 -5.01 -11.56
N PRO A 132 -14.97 -6.17 -10.88
CA PRO A 132 -13.74 -6.97 -10.97
C PRO A 132 -13.26 -7.26 -12.39
N ALA A 133 -14.16 -7.68 -13.27
CA ALA A 133 -13.84 -7.95 -14.68
C ALA A 133 -13.27 -6.74 -15.43
N ALA A 134 -13.72 -5.52 -15.11
CA ALA A 134 -13.16 -4.30 -15.70
C ALA A 134 -11.77 -3.98 -15.11
N MET A 135 -11.56 -4.23 -13.80
CA MET A 135 -10.22 -4.10 -13.18
C MET A 135 -9.22 -5.08 -13.81
N GLU A 136 -9.63 -6.32 -14.06
CA GLU A 136 -8.82 -7.35 -14.75
C GLU A 136 -8.42 -6.89 -16.16
N ARG A 137 -9.35 -6.31 -16.91
CA ARG A 137 -9.05 -5.71 -18.21
C ARG A 137 -8.08 -4.54 -18.10
N CYS A 138 -8.24 -3.67 -17.09
CA CYS A 138 -7.30 -2.57 -16.84
C CYS A 138 -5.87 -3.11 -16.57
N LEU A 139 -5.72 -4.17 -15.79
CA LEU A 139 -4.43 -4.82 -15.55
C LEU A 139 -3.84 -5.39 -16.83
N ALA A 140 -4.65 -6.07 -17.65
CA ALA A 140 -4.20 -6.72 -18.88
C ALA A 140 -3.85 -5.70 -19.98
N GLU A 141 -4.72 -4.69 -20.23
CA GLU A 141 -4.63 -3.78 -21.38
C GLU A 141 -3.79 -2.53 -21.08
N ALA A 142 -3.86 -2.01 -19.83
CA ALA A 142 -3.13 -0.80 -19.44
C ALA A 142 -1.96 -1.07 -18.50
N GLY A 143 -1.85 -2.26 -17.87
CA GLY A 143 -0.81 -2.54 -16.89
C GLY A 143 -1.02 -1.84 -15.55
N PHE A 144 -2.19 -1.22 -15.33
CA PHE A 144 -2.55 -0.57 -14.08
C PHE A 144 -4.04 -0.74 -13.79
N ALA A 145 -4.37 -1.09 -12.54
CA ALA A 145 -5.73 -0.97 -12.01
C ALA A 145 -5.73 -0.49 -10.57
N PHE A 146 -6.73 0.33 -10.24
CA PHE A 146 -7.02 0.71 -8.86
C PHE A 146 -8.01 -0.28 -8.27
N LEU A 147 -7.59 -0.95 -7.20
CA LEU A 147 -8.39 -1.92 -6.46
C LEU A 147 -9.03 -1.21 -5.26
N PHE A 148 -10.25 -0.72 -5.46
CA PHE A 148 -10.96 0.07 -4.46
C PHE A 148 -11.42 -0.81 -3.29
N ALA A 149 -10.79 -0.67 -2.12
CA ALA A 149 -10.97 -1.53 -0.96
C ALA A 149 -12.43 -1.74 -0.52
N PRO A 150 -13.32 -0.72 -0.48
CA PRO A 150 -14.72 -0.91 -0.09
C PRO A 150 -15.52 -1.82 -1.03
N ALA A 151 -15.19 -1.83 -2.32
CA ALA A 151 -15.84 -2.69 -3.31
C ALA A 151 -15.36 -4.14 -3.23
N LEU A 152 -14.08 -4.34 -2.88
CA LEU A 152 -13.42 -5.65 -2.93
C LEU A 152 -13.37 -6.38 -1.58
N HIS A 153 -13.67 -5.68 -0.48
CA HIS A 153 -13.76 -6.26 0.86
C HIS A 153 -15.16 -6.02 1.49
N PRO A 154 -16.25 -6.53 0.89
CA PRO A 154 -17.60 -6.27 1.37
C PRO A 154 -17.84 -6.79 2.80
N ALA A 155 -17.14 -7.86 3.21
CA ALA A 155 -17.24 -8.42 4.56
C ALA A 155 -16.77 -7.43 5.65
N LEU A 156 -15.89 -6.46 5.33
CA LEU A 156 -15.47 -5.43 6.29
C LEU A 156 -16.57 -4.40 6.63
N LYS A 157 -17.69 -4.40 5.93
CA LYS A 157 -18.82 -3.50 6.26
C LYS A 157 -19.30 -3.69 7.70
N VAL A 158 -19.20 -4.90 8.25
CA VAL A 158 -19.63 -5.24 9.62
C VAL A 158 -18.80 -4.49 10.69
N VAL A 159 -17.53 -4.22 10.42
CA VAL A 159 -16.63 -3.53 11.38
C VAL A 159 -16.61 -2.00 11.20
N GLN A 160 -17.18 -1.47 10.12
CA GLN A 160 -17.17 -0.03 9.84
C GLN A 160 -17.89 0.84 10.89
N PRO A 161 -19.05 0.45 11.46
CA PRO A 161 -19.69 1.21 12.52
C PRO A 161 -18.78 1.40 13.72
N VAL A 162 -18.13 0.31 14.19
CA VAL A 162 -17.22 0.33 15.33
C VAL A 162 -15.99 1.19 15.05
N ARG A 163 -15.39 1.08 13.86
CA ARG A 163 -14.26 1.93 13.48
C ARG A 163 -14.60 3.41 13.48
N ARG A 164 -15.82 3.78 13.04
CA ARG A 164 -16.31 5.17 13.06
C ARG A 164 -16.58 5.69 14.46
N GLU A 165 -17.07 4.83 15.36
CA GLU A 165 -17.34 5.18 16.75
C GLU A 165 -16.05 5.35 17.54
N LEU A 166 -15.13 4.39 17.44
CA LEU A 166 -13.87 4.37 18.19
C LEU A 166 -12.91 5.50 17.81
N LYS A 167 -12.82 5.84 16.51
CA LYS A 167 -11.89 6.87 15.96
C LYS A 167 -10.43 6.68 16.36
N ILE A 168 -10.03 5.47 16.70
CA ILE A 168 -8.65 5.09 17.00
C ILE A 168 -8.11 4.13 15.94
N ARG A 169 -6.79 4.03 15.84
CA ARG A 169 -6.12 3.01 15.02
C ARG A 169 -6.24 1.65 15.69
N THR A 170 -6.57 0.65 14.89
CA THR A 170 -6.68 -0.76 15.30
C THR A 170 -5.96 -1.63 14.28
N ILE A 171 -5.91 -2.93 14.50
CA ILE A 171 -5.35 -3.92 13.56
C ILE A 171 -5.85 -3.71 12.11
N PHE A 172 -7.11 -3.30 11.94
CA PHE A 172 -7.71 -3.04 10.61
C PHE A 172 -7.00 -1.94 9.80
N ASN A 173 -6.23 -1.07 10.43
CA ASN A 173 -5.44 -0.07 9.73
C ASN A 173 -4.16 -0.65 9.11
N LEU A 174 -3.66 -1.76 9.64
CA LEU A 174 -2.46 -2.45 9.15
C LEU A 174 -2.79 -3.54 8.11
N LEU A 175 -4.04 -4.00 8.06
CA LEU A 175 -4.45 -5.13 7.21
C LEU A 175 -4.60 -4.77 5.73
N GLY A 176 -4.92 -3.50 5.41
CA GLY A 176 -5.15 -3.08 4.02
C GLY A 176 -4.03 -3.48 3.07
N PRO A 177 -2.77 -3.08 3.33
CA PRO A 177 -1.64 -3.46 2.49
C PRO A 177 -1.34 -4.96 2.47
N LEU A 178 -1.72 -5.71 3.51
CA LEU A 178 -1.49 -7.15 3.60
C LEU A 178 -2.54 -7.99 2.87
N ALA A 179 -3.61 -7.37 2.36
CA ALA A 179 -4.77 -8.08 1.84
C ALA A 179 -5.16 -7.67 0.41
N ASN A 180 -4.17 -7.43 -0.46
CA ASN A 180 -4.42 -7.08 -1.86
C ASN A 180 -5.28 -8.15 -2.57
N PRO A 181 -6.43 -7.77 -3.16
CA PRO A 181 -7.36 -8.72 -3.80
C PRO A 181 -6.83 -9.39 -5.07
N ALA A 182 -5.81 -8.82 -5.71
CA ALA A 182 -5.13 -9.44 -6.85
C ALA A 182 -4.04 -10.44 -6.42
N GLY A 183 -3.77 -10.56 -5.11
CA GLY A 183 -2.71 -11.42 -4.61
C GLY A 183 -1.32 -11.02 -5.10
N ALA A 184 -1.06 -9.72 -5.27
CA ALA A 184 0.20 -9.19 -5.78
C ALA A 184 1.40 -9.82 -5.07
N PRO A 185 2.28 -10.54 -5.78
CA PRO A 185 3.44 -11.21 -5.19
C PRO A 185 4.56 -10.24 -4.81
N TYR A 186 4.54 -9.04 -5.36
CA TYR A 186 5.50 -7.98 -5.12
C TYR A 186 4.82 -6.79 -4.44
N GLN A 187 5.43 -6.23 -3.39
CA GLN A 187 4.80 -5.13 -2.64
C GLN A 187 5.83 -4.12 -2.13
N LEU A 188 5.57 -2.83 -2.35
CA LEU A 188 6.20 -1.74 -1.60
C LEU A 188 5.16 -1.17 -0.64
N ILE A 189 5.37 -1.33 0.65
CA ILE A 189 4.39 -0.99 1.69
C ILE A 189 4.95 0.07 2.63
N GLY A 190 4.24 1.19 2.74
CA GLY A 190 4.48 2.17 3.79
C GLY A 190 3.81 1.80 5.11
N ALA A 191 4.53 1.93 6.21
CA ALA A 191 4.06 1.61 7.55
C ALA A 191 4.10 2.84 8.48
N PRO A 192 3.20 2.93 9.48
CA PRO A 192 3.05 4.10 10.34
C PRO A 192 4.13 4.23 11.42
N SER A 193 4.94 3.20 11.62
CA SER A 193 6.06 3.19 12.55
C SER A 193 7.04 2.09 12.18
N ARG A 194 8.28 2.21 12.65
CA ARG A 194 9.31 1.17 12.49
C ARG A 194 8.86 -0.18 13.06
N GLU A 195 8.19 -0.16 14.22
CA GLU A 195 7.69 -1.37 14.87
C GLU A 195 6.59 -2.04 14.01
N ALA A 196 5.64 -1.25 13.49
CA ALA A 196 4.61 -1.75 12.59
C ALA A 196 5.22 -2.33 11.30
N ALA A 197 6.24 -1.66 10.74
CA ALA A 197 6.95 -2.15 9.56
C ALA A 197 7.56 -3.53 9.79
N ALA A 198 8.25 -3.73 10.93
CA ALA A 198 8.84 -5.02 11.27
C ALA A 198 7.78 -6.14 11.40
N LYS A 199 6.68 -5.88 12.11
CA LYS A 199 5.57 -6.85 12.27
C LYS A 199 4.88 -7.17 10.95
N MET A 200 4.63 -6.16 10.11
CA MET A 200 4.01 -6.35 8.79
C MET A 200 4.92 -7.16 7.87
N ALA A 201 6.23 -6.94 7.90
CA ALA A 201 7.19 -7.73 7.12
C ALA A 201 7.22 -9.19 7.57
N GLN A 202 7.20 -9.46 8.88
CA GLN A 202 7.08 -10.82 9.42
C GLN A 202 5.76 -11.50 8.99
N ALA A 203 4.66 -10.76 9.02
CA ALA A 203 3.37 -11.25 8.56
C ALA A 203 3.37 -11.60 7.05
N LEU A 204 3.99 -10.77 6.21
CA LEU A 204 4.12 -11.03 4.77
C LEU A 204 4.95 -12.28 4.48
N ALA A 205 6.01 -12.52 5.25
CA ALA A 205 6.81 -13.74 5.13
C ALA A 205 5.97 -14.99 5.41
N GLN A 206 5.13 -14.96 6.46
CA GLN A 206 4.20 -16.06 6.78
C GLN A 206 3.10 -16.25 5.72
N LEU A 207 2.70 -15.17 5.05
CA LEU A 207 1.69 -15.19 3.99
C LEU A 207 2.23 -15.64 2.62
N GLY A 208 3.53 -15.96 2.52
CA GLY A 208 4.17 -16.43 1.31
C GLY A 208 4.34 -15.35 0.24
N THR A 209 4.51 -14.08 0.64
CA THR A 209 4.84 -12.99 -0.29
C THR A 209 6.20 -13.25 -0.93
N ARG A 210 6.29 -13.16 -2.25
CA ARG A 210 7.53 -13.45 -3.00
C ARG A 210 8.63 -12.45 -2.67
N ARG A 211 8.32 -11.15 -2.78
CA ARG A 211 9.23 -10.09 -2.37
C ARG A 211 8.48 -8.82 -1.98
N ALA A 212 8.88 -8.23 -0.86
CA ALA A 212 8.32 -6.97 -0.41
C ALA A 212 9.37 -6.11 0.30
N TYR A 213 9.18 -4.81 0.24
CA TYR A 213 9.78 -3.88 1.19
C TYR A 213 8.67 -3.25 2.03
N VAL A 214 8.81 -3.32 3.35
CA VAL A 214 7.97 -2.58 4.29
C VAL A 214 8.81 -1.47 4.89
N VAL A 215 8.41 -0.23 4.65
CA VAL A 215 9.24 0.96 4.90
C VAL A 215 8.61 1.94 5.88
N HIS A 216 9.47 2.68 6.59
CA HIS A 216 9.09 3.78 7.46
C HIS A 216 10.22 4.80 7.54
N GLY A 217 9.99 6.05 7.16
CA GLY A 217 10.95 7.14 7.26
C GLY A 217 11.20 7.59 8.70
N GLU A 218 12.43 7.96 9.05
CA GLU A 218 12.76 8.53 10.37
C GLU A 218 12.04 9.87 10.63
N ASP A 219 11.57 10.52 9.58
CA ASP A 219 10.72 11.71 9.59
C ASP A 219 9.23 11.43 9.84
N GLY A 220 8.85 10.16 10.00
CA GLY A 220 7.48 9.68 10.22
C GLY A 220 6.73 9.32 8.94
N LEU A 221 7.31 9.51 7.76
CA LEU A 221 6.69 9.23 6.48
C LEU A 221 6.46 7.73 6.27
N ASP A 222 5.29 7.32 5.82
CA ASP A 222 4.97 5.95 5.43
C ASP A 222 5.34 5.65 3.94
N GLU A 223 6.51 6.13 3.52
CA GLU A 223 7.11 5.95 2.19
C GLU A 223 8.64 5.86 2.32
N VAL A 224 9.34 5.62 1.22
CA VAL A 224 10.80 5.83 1.17
C VAL A 224 11.06 7.33 1.19
N SER A 225 11.67 7.81 2.27
CA SER A 225 11.94 9.23 2.47
C SER A 225 13.16 9.71 1.70
N ILE A 226 13.11 10.98 1.28
CA ILE A 226 14.26 11.74 0.79
C ILE A 226 14.67 12.86 1.75
N THR A 227 14.06 12.91 2.96
CA THR A 227 14.44 13.90 3.97
C THR A 227 15.52 13.37 4.92
N GLY A 228 15.64 12.06 5.00
CA GLY A 228 16.56 11.35 5.88
C GLY A 228 16.54 9.85 5.62
N ALA A 229 16.92 9.09 6.64
CA ALA A 229 16.95 7.64 6.51
C ALA A 229 15.56 7.02 6.59
N THR A 230 15.38 5.92 5.88
CA THR A 230 14.19 5.08 5.90
C THR A 230 14.56 3.71 6.46
N HIS A 231 13.83 3.24 7.47
CA HIS A 231 13.87 1.86 7.92
C HIS A 231 13.17 0.98 6.89
N ALA A 232 13.86 0.00 6.34
CA ALA A 232 13.35 -0.90 5.32
C ALA A 232 13.50 -2.36 5.77
N TYR A 233 12.41 -3.10 5.75
CA TYR A 233 12.37 -4.54 5.99
C TYR A 233 12.05 -5.24 4.69
N GLU A 234 13.05 -5.92 4.15
CA GLU A 234 12.91 -6.74 2.94
C GLU A 234 12.44 -8.13 3.32
N VAL A 235 11.38 -8.58 2.67
CA VAL A 235 10.91 -9.95 2.66
C VAL A 235 11.26 -10.55 1.31
N SER A 236 11.91 -11.70 1.28
CA SER A 236 12.25 -12.44 0.07
C SER A 236 12.32 -13.95 0.34
N GLU A 237 12.64 -14.75 -0.67
CA GLU A 237 12.90 -16.19 -0.52
C GLU A 237 14.09 -16.47 0.41
N ASP A 238 15.05 -15.54 0.51
CA ASP A 238 16.20 -15.61 1.42
C ASP A 238 15.85 -15.27 2.88
N GLY A 239 14.60 -14.91 3.15
CA GLY A 239 14.09 -14.54 4.47
C GLY A 239 13.86 -13.05 4.67
N LEU A 240 13.87 -12.64 5.93
CA LEU A 240 13.66 -11.26 6.36
C LEU A 240 14.99 -10.56 6.61
N ARG A 241 15.20 -9.42 5.94
CA ARG A 241 16.39 -8.58 6.12
C ARG A 241 16.00 -7.14 6.46
N TYR A 242 16.73 -6.52 7.36
CA TYR A 242 16.61 -5.11 7.68
C TYR A 242 17.77 -4.32 7.08
N GLU A 243 17.46 -3.16 6.51
CA GLU A 243 18.45 -2.18 6.07
C GLU A 243 17.95 -0.74 6.27
N LYS A 244 18.87 0.22 6.20
CA LYS A 244 18.54 1.64 6.11
C LYS A 244 18.75 2.13 4.68
N LEU A 245 17.74 2.77 4.12
CA LEU A 245 17.80 3.47 2.85
C LEU A 245 18.02 4.96 3.13
N THR A 246 18.96 5.58 2.45
CA THR A 246 19.22 7.03 2.55
C THR A 246 19.20 7.64 1.14
N PRO A 247 18.92 8.95 0.99
CA PRO A 247 18.89 9.61 -0.32
C PRO A 247 20.13 9.36 -1.16
N GLU A 248 21.32 9.30 -0.55
CA GLU A 248 22.60 9.06 -1.23
C GLU A 248 22.69 7.67 -1.88
N ARG A 249 22.01 6.66 -1.32
CA ARG A 249 21.95 5.31 -1.92
C ARG A 249 21.23 5.31 -3.26
N PHE A 250 20.29 6.24 -3.44
CA PHE A 250 19.59 6.48 -4.70
C PHE A 250 20.37 7.41 -5.64
N GLY A 251 21.40 8.10 -5.15
CA GLY A 251 22.09 9.17 -5.87
C GLY A 251 21.29 10.48 -5.88
N LEU A 252 20.39 10.64 -4.91
CA LEU A 252 19.52 11.81 -4.75
C LEU A 252 20.02 12.72 -3.62
N THR A 253 19.62 13.97 -3.66
CA THR A 253 19.91 14.96 -2.61
C THR A 253 18.80 14.95 -1.57
N ALA A 254 19.14 15.13 -0.30
CA ALA A 254 18.15 15.29 0.74
C ALA A 254 17.39 16.61 0.61
N HIS A 255 16.10 16.58 0.92
CA HIS A 255 15.19 17.73 0.88
C HIS A 255 14.42 17.85 2.20
N PRO A 256 13.96 19.05 2.59
CA PRO A 256 13.10 19.19 3.77
C PRO A 256 11.70 18.59 3.53
N LEU A 257 11.08 18.05 4.58
CA LEU A 257 9.76 17.40 4.50
C LEU A 257 8.67 18.33 3.97
N GLU A 258 8.76 19.62 4.30
CA GLU A 258 7.82 20.65 3.84
C GLU A 258 7.74 20.76 2.31
N ALA A 259 8.82 20.40 1.60
CA ALA A 259 8.84 20.38 0.13
C ALA A 259 7.95 19.29 -0.49
N LEU A 260 7.51 18.32 0.32
CA LEU A 260 6.63 17.22 -0.08
C LEU A 260 5.16 17.46 0.27
N ARG A 261 4.83 18.65 0.84
CA ARG A 261 3.48 18.95 1.30
C ARG A 261 2.46 18.87 0.17
N GLY A 262 1.37 18.17 0.45
CA GLY A 262 0.18 18.09 -0.40
C GLY A 262 -0.99 18.89 0.18
N GLY A 263 -2.16 18.69 -0.42
CA GLY A 263 -3.40 19.36 -0.06
C GLY A 263 -4.63 18.51 -0.35
N GLU A 264 -5.65 19.17 -0.86
CA GLU A 264 -6.87 18.51 -1.32
C GLU A 264 -6.64 17.71 -2.61
N ALA A 265 -7.60 16.86 -3.00
CA ALA A 265 -7.48 15.96 -4.13
C ALA A 265 -7.07 16.66 -5.45
N ALA A 266 -7.66 17.80 -5.74
CA ALA A 266 -7.36 18.57 -6.96
C ALA A 266 -5.91 19.12 -6.95
N GLU A 267 -5.44 19.58 -5.79
CA GLU A 267 -4.07 20.06 -5.61
C GLU A 267 -3.06 18.93 -5.77
N ASN A 268 -3.33 17.78 -5.15
CA ASN A 268 -2.48 16.59 -5.26
C ASN A 268 -2.48 16.02 -6.69
N ALA A 269 -3.60 16.09 -7.40
CA ALA A 269 -3.67 15.73 -8.82
C ALA A 269 -2.83 16.66 -9.70
N ALA A 270 -2.82 17.97 -9.38
CA ALA A 270 -1.96 18.93 -10.09
C ALA A 270 -0.46 18.67 -9.82
N ILE A 271 -0.08 18.36 -8.56
CA ILE A 271 1.29 17.96 -8.22
C ILE A 271 1.68 16.70 -9.00
N ALA A 272 0.81 15.67 -9.02
CA ALA A 272 1.04 14.43 -9.75
C ALA A 272 1.31 14.70 -11.25
N ARG A 273 0.48 15.55 -11.90
CA ARG A 273 0.69 15.90 -13.31
C ARG A 273 2.02 16.57 -13.57
N ARG A 274 2.39 17.61 -12.77
CA ARG A 274 3.68 18.30 -12.92
C ARG A 274 4.87 17.34 -12.82
N ILE A 275 4.83 16.40 -11.84
CA ILE A 275 5.87 15.39 -11.72
C ILE A 275 5.94 14.51 -12.97
N LEU A 276 4.79 14.03 -13.46
CA LEU A 276 4.72 13.17 -14.66
C LEU A 276 5.05 13.92 -15.96
N GLU A 277 4.94 15.26 -15.99
CA GLU A 277 5.39 16.16 -17.05
C GLU A 277 6.88 16.47 -16.96
N GLY A 278 7.59 15.98 -15.94
CA GLY A 278 9.04 16.09 -15.81
C GLY A 278 9.51 17.23 -14.92
N GLU A 279 8.64 17.94 -14.19
CA GLU A 279 9.04 19.00 -13.27
C GLU A 279 10.07 18.48 -12.25
N ALA A 280 11.22 19.14 -12.17
CA ALA A 280 12.29 18.78 -11.23
C ALA A 280 12.00 19.29 -9.81
N GLY A 281 12.62 18.67 -8.81
CA GLY A 281 12.55 19.07 -7.42
C GLY A 281 12.16 17.92 -6.46
N ALA A 282 12.01 18.24 -5.18
CA ALA A 282 11.76 17.27 -4.13
C ALA A 282 10.55 16.33 -4.39
N PRO A 283 9.41 16.81 -4.96
CA PRO A 283 8.29 15.91 -5.28
C PRO A 283 8.66 14.86 -6.33
N ARG A 284 9.47 15.21 -7.33
CA ARG A 284 9.98 14.23 -8.30
C ARG A 284 10.97 13.26 -7.64
N ASP A 285 11.89 13.76 -6.82
CA ASP A 285 12.95 12.95 -6.22
C ASP A 285 12.38 11.89 -5.27
N VAL A 286 11.35 12.21 -4.46
CA VAL A 286 10.70 11.21 -3.62
C VAL A 286 9.97 10.16 -4.45
N VAL A 287 9.37 10.54 -5.58
CA VAL A 287 8.76 9.59 -6.52
C VAL A 287 9.82 8.68 -7.15
N LEU A 288 10.98 9.23 -7.52
CA LEU A 288 12.10 8.45 -8.07
C LEU A 288 12.62 7.43 -7.04
N ALA A 289 12.81 7.82 -5.77
CA ALA A 289 13.27 6.91 -4.71
C ALA A 289 12.29 5.74 -4.48
N ASN A 290 11.00 6.06 -4.38
CA ASN A 290 9.96 5.04 -4.18
C ASN A 290 9.77 4.16 -5.43
N ALA A 291 9.77 4.73 -6.64
CA ALA A 291 9.69 3.97 -7.88
C ALA A 291 10.92 3.05 -8.06
N ALA A 292 12.13 3.54 -7.73
CA ALA A 292 13.34 2.72 -7.76
C ALA A 292 13.24 1.52 -6.82
N THR A 293 12.77 1.74 -5.59
CA THR A 293 12.57 0.66 -4.62
C THR A 293 11.51 -0.34 -5.13
N ALA A 294 10.40 0.14 -5.69
CA ALA A 294 9.36 -0.71 -6.27
C ALA A 294 9.88 -1.55 -7.46
N LEU A 295 10.74 -0.98 -8.31
CA LEU A 295 11.36 -1.69 -9.44
C LEU A 295 12.37 -2.75 -8.98
N VAL A 296 13.11 -2.51 -7.89
CA VAL A 296 13.98 -3.52 -7.24
C VAL A 296 13.13 -4.64 -6.66
N VAL A 297 12.03 -4.30 -5.97
CA VAL A 297 11.09 -5.29 -5.42
C VAL A 297 10.50 -6.15 -6.53
N ALA A 298 10.10 -5.56 -7.65
CA ALA A 298 9.52 -6.26 -8.80
C ALA A 298 10.57 -7.04 -9.65
N GLU A 299 11.84 -7.03 -9.23
CA GLU A 299 12.96 -7.73 -9.89
C GLU A 299 13.22 -7.27 -11.34
N VAL A 300 12.81 -6.03 -11.67
CA VAL A 300 13.02 -5.41 -13.00
C VAL A 300 14.40 -4.79 -13.11
N VAL A 301 14.94 -4.30 -12.01
CA VAL A 301 16.30 -3.78 -11.87
C VAL A 301 17.01 -4.41 -10.68
N ARG A 302 18.33 -4.34 -10.65
CA ARG A 302 19.13 -4.97 -9.58
C ARG A 302 19.51 -4.03 -8.46
N THR A 303 19.63 -2.74 -8.76
CA THR A 303 20.10 -1.72 -7.81
C THR A 303 19.15 -0.53 -7.74
N LEU A 304 19.19 0.18 -6.61
CA LEU A 304 18.37 1.39 -6.42
C LEU A 304 18.74 2.49 -7.45
N ARG A 305 20.03 2.62 -7.82
CA ARG A 305 20.47 3.59 -8.82
C ARG A 305 19.95 3.28 -10.23
N GLU A 306 20.02 2.02 -10.66
CA GLU A 306 19.37 1.58 -11.91
C GLU A 306 17.85 1.86 -11.87
N GLY A 307 17.23 1.66 -10.70
CA GLY A 307 15.82 1.96 -10.50
C GLY A 307 15.51 3.45 -10.68
N VAL A 308 16.34 4.34 -10.13
CA VAL A 308 16.19 5.79 -10.32
C VAL A 308 16.35 6.17 -11.79
N GLU A 309 17.35 5.66 -12.49
CA GLU A 309 17.57 5.91 -13.92
C GLU A 309 16.37 5.44 -14.75
N ARG A 310 15.84 4.24 -14.45
CA ARG A 310 14.66 3.69 -15.15
C ARG A 310 13.39 4.49 -14.88
N ALA A 311 13.17 4.91 -13.63
CA ALA A 311 12.05 5.76 -13.25
C ALA A 311 12.15 7.17 -13.88
N ALA A 312 13.33 7.77 -13.86
CA ALA A 312 13.58 9.06 -14.51
C ALA A 312 13.33 8.97 -16.02
N GLN A 313 13.81 7.92 -16.69
CA GLN A 313 13.54 7.69 -18.10
C GLN A 313 12.03 7.59 -18.40
N ALA A 314 11.25 6.91 -17.55
CA ALA A 314 9.80 6.78 -17.73
C ALA A 314 9.09 8.15 -17.64
N ILE A 315 9.55 9.03 -16.75
CA ILE A 315 9.04 10.40 -16.61
C ILE A 315 9.49 11.26 -17.80
N ASP A 316 10.80 11.34 -18.06
CA ASP A 316 11.39 12.28 -19.02
C ASP A 316 11.00 11.99 -20.48
N SER A 317 10.69 10.74 -20.79
CA SER A 317 10.14 10.34 -22.10
C SER A 317 8.65 10.65 -22.27
N GLY A 318 7.95 11.09 -21.22
CA GLY A 318 6.49 11.26 -21.20
C GLY A 318 5.71 9.95 -21.06
N ALA A 319 6.39 8.79 -20.96
CA ALA A 319 5.74 7.49 -20.87
C ALA A 319 4.89 7.34 -19.61
N ALA A 320 5.32 7.90 -18.48
CA ALA A 320 4.58 7.86 -17.22
C ALA A 320 3.29 8.69 -17.27
N LEU A 321 3.32 9.86 -17.91
CA LEU A 321 2.14 10.68 -18.15
C LEU A 321 1.16 9.96 -19.09
N ALA A 322 1.65 9.45 -20.22
CA ALA A 322 0.84 8.67 -21.16
C ALA A 322 0.23 7.42 -20.52
N GLN A 323 0.95 6.76 -19.62
CA GLN A 323 0.47 5.62 -18.84
C GLN A 323 -0.72 6.00 -17.96
N MET A 324 -0.62 7.12 -17.23
CA MET A 324 -1.71 7.64 -16.40
C MET A 324 -2.94 7.96 -17.26
N GLU A 325 -2.77 8.69 -18.37
CA GLU A 325 -3.86 9.11 -19.26
C GLU A 325 -4.56 7.92 -19.94
N LYS A 326 -3.78 6.95 -20.43
CA LYS A 326 -4.27 5.69 -20.98
C LYS A 326 -5.12 4.93 -19.97
N SER A 327 -4.61 4.81 -18.74
CA SER A 327 -5.31 4.10 -17.67
C SER A 327 -6.61 4.81 -17.29
N ALA A 328 -6.59 6.13 -17.14
CA ALA A 328 -7.78 6.92 -16.86
C ALA A 328 -8.83 6.80 -17.98
N ALA A 329 -8.42 6.90 -19.24
CA ALA A 329 -9.32 6.74 -20.37
C ALA A 329 -9.97 5.35 -20.40
N LEU A 330 -9.20 4.29 -20.16
CA LEU A 330 -9.71 2.92 -20.13
C LEU A 330 -10.74 2.73 -19.03
N THR A 331 -10.53 3.28 -17.82
CA THR A 331 -11.51 3.16 -16.72
C THR A 331 -12.86 3.80 -17.08
N ARG A 332 -12.88 4.89 -17.87
CA ARG A 332 -14.13 5.55 -18.31
C ARG A 332 -14.87 4.77 -19.38
N THR A 333 -14.18 3.96 -20.16
CA THR A 333 -14.82 3.12 -21.20
C THR A 333 -15.34 1.79 -20.65
N LEU A 334 -14.85 1.35 -19.50
CA LEU A 334 -15.19 0.07 -18.89
C LEU A 334 -16.22 0.17 -17.76
N GLY A 335 -16.54 1.39 -17.35
CA GLY A 335 -17.44 1.66 -16.23
C GLY A 335 -18.84 2.15 -16.58
#